data_0085f5bcef830fab5c722937c99f90b5
#
_entry.id   0085f5bcef830fab5c722937c99f90b5
#
_cell.length_a   1.000
_cell.length_b   1.000
_cell.length_c   1.000
_cell.angle_alpha   90.00
_cell.angle_beta   90.00
_cell.angle_gamma   90.00
#
_symmetry.space_group_name_H-M   'P 1'
#
loop_
_entity.id
_entity.type
_entity.pdbx_description
1 polymer ?
#
loop_
_entity_poly.entity_id
_entity_poly.type
_entity_poly.pdbx_seq_one_letter_code
_entity_poly.pdbx_strand_id
1 'polypeptide(L)'
;MGPPGAGKGTQAQLLAALWKIPHISTGDILRACVVAKTDLGQKAQSYMDRGELVPDELLMDIVQERMNQPDATAGWILDGFPRTVPQAAFFDKLLCDVGGEGSASGKNCDLRAVNLDVPDNVLVARLLSRGRQDDNEETIRRRLQVYREQTEPLIEFYRNREQLVVVDGDRSMELVTAELQQTLSGNS
;
A
#
# COMPACT_ATOMS: atom_id res chain seq x y z
N MET A 1 1.56 -5.09 -1.40
CA MET A 1 0.37 -5.69 -0.75
C MET A 1 0.78 -6.64 0.35
N GLY A 2 -0.17 -7.26 1.04
CA GLY A 2 0.05 -8.19 2.14
C GLY A 2 -0.73 -7.80 3.40
N PRO A 3 -0.93 -8.73 4.35
CA PRO A 3 -1.74 -8.50 5.54
C PRO A 3 -1.16 -7.41 6.45
N PRO A 4 -1.98 -6.86 7.37
CA PRO A 4 -1.47 -6.03 8.47
C PRO A 4 -0.35 -6.76 9.23
N GLY A 5 0.74 -6.06 9.54
CA GLY A 5 1.90 -6.68 10.21
C GLY A 5 2.95 -7.33 9.30
N ALA A 6 2.71 -7.45 7.99
CA ALA A 6 3.64 -8.08 7.05
C ALA A 6 4.95 -7.31 6.78
N GLY A 7 5.09 -6.08 7.28
CA GLY A 7 6.32 -5.28 7.08
C GLY A 7 6.31 -4.36 5.86
N LYS A 8 5.16 -4.20 5.18
CA LYS A 8 5.01 -3.37 3.98
C LYS A 8 5.63 -1.97 4.10
N GLY A 9 5.22 -1.22 5.12
CA GLY A 9 5.71 0.14 5.32
C GLY A 9 7.21 0.21 5.57
N THR A 10 7.77 -0.76 6.31
CA THR A 10 9.22 -0.85 6.55
C THR A 10 9.98 -1.06 5.25
N GLN A 11 9.55 -2.02 4.44
CA GLN A 11 10.18 -2.30 3.15
C GLN A 11 9.98 -1.15 2.15
N ALA A 12 8.79 -0.55 2.13
CA ALA A 12 8.51 0.61 1.29
C ALA A 12 9.42 1.81 1.61
N GLN A 13 9.65 2.09 2.90
CA GLN A 13 10.55 3.17 3.33
C GLN A 13 12.01 2.90 2.92
N LEU A 14 12.49 1.66 3.12
CA LEU A 14 13.85 1.27 2.75
C LEU A 14 14.09 1.39 1.24
N LEU A 15 13.17 0.86 0.44
CA LEU A 15 13.27 0.90 -1.02
C LEU A 15 13.11 2.34 -1.56
N ALA A 16 12.21 3.13 -0.99
CA ALA A 16 12.02 4.53 -1.37
C ALA A 16 13.29 5.35 -1.14
N ALA A 17 13.95 5.15 0.00
CA ALA A 17 15.23 5.80 0.32
C ALA A 17 16.34 5.36 -0.65
N LEU A 18 16.40 4.06 -0.99
CA LEU A 18 17.40 3.51 -1.89
C LEU A 18 17.25 4.06 -3.32
N TRP A 19 16.01 4.09 -3.83
CA TRP A 19 15.74 4.52 -5.20
C TRP A 19 15.49 6.02 -5.32
N LYS A 20 15.50 6.75 -4.19
CA LYS A 20 15.27 8.21 -4.13
C LYS A 20 13.92 8.61 -4.75
N ILE A 21 12.89 7.81 -4.50
CA ILE A 21 11.50 8.05 -4.91
C ILE A 21 10.60 8.19 -3.68
N PRO A 22 9.45 8.86 -3.77
CA PRO A 22 8.57 9.03 -2.63
C PRO A 22 7.92 7.71 -2.18
N HIS A 23 7.83 7.51 -0.87
CA HIS A 23 6.94 6.54 -0.23
C HIS A 23 5.61 7.23 0.07
N ILE A 24 4.54 6.78 -0.57
CA ILE A 24 3.19 7.29 -0.42
C ILE A 24 2.38 6.29 0.41
N SER A 25 2.22 6.59 1.70
CA SER A 25 1.47 5.75 2.63
C SER A 25 0.11 6.38 2.94
N THR A 26 -0.97 5.83 2.41
CA THR A 26 -2.34 6.31 2.70
C THR A 26 -2.67 6.22 4.19
N GLY A 27 -2.18 5.17 4.87
CA GLY A 27 -2.36 5.02 6.30
C GLY A 27 -1.65 6.10 7.12
N ASP A 28 -0.44 6.54 6.71
CA ASP A 28 0.28 7.61 7.41
C ASP A 28 -0.35 8.97 7.13
N ILE A 29 -0.82 9.21 5.90
CA ILE A 29 -1.56 10.44 5.56
C ILE A 29 -2.82 10.54 6.42
N LEU A 30 -3.63 9.48 6.51
CA LEU A 30 -4.84 9.48 7.34
C LEU A 30 -4.53 9.70 8.83
N ARG A 31 -3.48 9.06 9.36
CA ARG A 31 -3.06 9.28 10.77
C ARG A 31 -2.62 10.72 11.00
N ALA A 32 -1.90 11.32 10.08
CA ALA A 32 -1.53 12.73 10.17
C ALA A 32 -2.77 13.63 10.18
N CYS A 33 -3.78 13.35 9.34
CA CYS A 33 -5.05 14.06 9.32
C CYS A 33 -5.83 13.92 10.64
N VAL A 34 -5.82 12.72 11.26
CA VAL A 34 -6.44 12.48 12.57
C VAL A 34 -5.76 13.30 13.66
N VAL A 35 -4.43 13.28 13.70
CA VAL A 35 -3.64 14.08 14.67
C VAL A 35 -3.89 15.58 14.49
N ALA A 36 -3.95 16.05 13.25
CA ALA A 36 -4.24 17.45 12.91
C ALA A 36 -5.73 17.83 13.06
N LYS A 37 -6.60 16.85 13.39
CA LYS A 37 -8.06 17.03 13.55
C LYS A 37 -8.74 17.67 12.33
N THR A 38 -8.27 17.37 11.12
CA THR A 38 -8.91 17.82 9.89
C THR A 38 -10.28 17.14 9.71
N ASP A 39 -11.16 17.70 8.88
CA ASP A 39 -12.46 17.10 8.56
C ASP A 39 -12.31 15.67 8.03
N LEU A 40 -11.31 15.45 7.19
CA LEU A 40 -10.95 14.13 6.69
C LEU A 40 -10.51 13.19 7.83
N GLY A 41 -9.63 13.67 8.71
CA GLY A 41 -9.16 12.90 9.87
C GLY A 41 -10.29 12.49 10.80
N GLN A 42 -11.23 13.39 11.08
CA GLN A 42 -12.40 13.10 11.91
C GLN A 42 -13.29 12.01 11.28
N LYS A 43 -13.53 12.08 9.96
CA LYS A 43 -14.30 11.05 9.24
C LYS A 43 -13.57 9.71 9.20
N ALA A 44 -12.26 9.71 8.95
CA ALA A 44 -11.46 8.50 8.84
C ALA A 44 -11.26 7.79 10.19
N GLN A 45 -11.19 8.53 11.30
CA GLN A 45 -10.87 7.99 12.62
C GLN A 45 -11.79 6.84 13.01
N SER A 46 -13.10 6.99 12.85
CA SER A 46 -14.09 5.97 13.25
C SER A 46 -13.89 4.64 12.52
N TYR A 47 -13.47 4.65 11.24
CA TYR A 47 -13.15 3.45 10.47
C TYR A 47 -11.83 2.83 10.94
N MET A 48 -10.81 3.66 11.17
CA MET A 48 -9.51 3.19 11.62
C MET A 48 -9.58 2.53 13.00
N ASP A 49 -10.36 3.09 13.92
CA ASP A 49 -10.57 2.56 15.28
C ASP A 49 -11.26 1.20 15.28
N ARG A 50 -12.16 0.96 14.32
CA ARG A 50 -12.83 -0.34 14.12
C ARG A 50 -12.03 -1.32 13.26
N GLY A 51 -10.87 -0.90 12.72
CA GLY A 51 -10.06 -1.73 11.81
C GLY A 51 -10.67 -1.95 10.43
N GLU A 52 -11.59 -1.09 10.03
CA GLU A 52 -12.28 -1.10 8.73
C GLU A 52 -11.53 -0.27 7.69
N LEU A 53 -11.86 -0.46 6.40
CA LEU A 53 -11.35 0.41 5.35
C LEU A 53 -12.09 1.75 5.37
N VAL A 54 -11.34 2.82 5.21
CA VAL A 54 -11.91 4.16 4.97
C VAL A 54 -12.60 4.16 3.61
N PRO A 55 -13.77 4.80 3.44
CA PRO A 55 -14.48 4.86 2.17
C PRO A 55 -13.62 5.31 1.00
N ASP A 56 -13.83 4.68 -0.16
CA ASP A 56 -13.02 4.89 -1.37
C ASP A 56 -12.98 6.36 -1.79
N GLU A 57 -14.11 7.05 -1.72
CA GLU A 57 -14.23 8.47 -2.09
C GLU A 57 -13.23 9.37 -1.34
N LEU A 58 -12.99 9.08 -0.06
CA LEU A 58 -12.04 9.84 0.77
C LEU A 58 -10.58 9.52 0.45
N LEU A 59 -10.30 8.31 -0.06
CA LEU A 59 -8.93 7.87 -0.37
C LEU A 59 -8.50 8.25 -1.79
N MET A 60 -9.42 8.22 -2.74
CA MET A 60 -9.13 8.47 -4.14
C MET A 60 -8.57 9.87 -4.35
N ASP A 61 -9.22 10.89 -3.77
CA ASP A 61 -8.78 12.29 -3.88
C ASP A 61 -7.36 12.48 -3.30
N ILE A 62 -7.10 11.87 -2.14
CA ILE A 62 -5.79 11.94 -1.49
C ILE A 62 -4.70 11.31 -2.36
N VAL A 63 -4.97 10.13 -2.91
CA VAL A 63 -4.01 9.42 -3.76
C VAL A 63 -3.76 10.22 -5.03
N GLN A 64 -4.80 10.72 -5.68
CA GLN A 64 -4.70 11.53 -6.90
C GLN A 64 -3.89 12.81 -6.65
N GLU A 65 -4.21 13.56 -5.59
CA GLU A 65 -3.49 14.77 -5.22
C GLU A 65 -2.01 14.49 -4.96
N ARG A 66 -1.71 13.42 -4.22
CA ARG A 66 -0.33 13.05 -3.86
C ARG A 66 0.48 12.58 -5.07
N MET A 67 -0.14 11.84 -5.98
CA MET A 67 0.51 11.37 -7.21
C MET A 67 0.81 12.49 -8.21
N ASN A 68 0.08 13.58 -8.16
CA ASN A 68 0.31 14.77 -8.99
C ASN A 68 1.43 15.68 -8.47
N GLN A 69 2.04 15.37 -7.31
CA GLN A 69 3.17 16.15 -6.81
C GLN A 69 4.42 15.94 -7.68
N PRO A 70 5.27 16.98 -7.84
CA PRO A 70 6.46 16.90 -8.72
C PRO A 70 7.44 15.78 -8.36
N ASP A 71 7.54 15.41 -7.09
CA ASP A 71 8.45 14.36 -6.61
C ASP A 71 8.00 12.94 -7.02
N ALA A 72 6.74 12.76 -7.42
CA ALA A 72 6.21 11.47 -7.87
C ALA A 72 6.43 11.19 -9.37
N THR A 73 6.96 12.16 -10.12
CA THR A 73 7.14 12.03 -11.60
C THR A 73 8.20 11.00 -12.01
N ALA A 74 9.22 10.78 -11.17
CA ALA A 74 10.30 9.83 -11.43
C ALA A 74 9.97 8.40 -10.99
N GLY A 75 8.84 8.18 -10.33
CA GLY A 75 8.41 6.92 -9.76
C GLY A 75 7.95 7.10 -8.31
N TRP A 76 7.38 6.07 -7.74
CA TRP A 76 6.81 6.08 -6.39
C TRP A 76 6.65 4.67 -5.83
N ILE A 77 6.53 4.58 -4.52
CA ILE A 77 6.08 3.37 -3.83
C ILE A 77 4.79 3.71 -3.09
N LEU A 78 3.69 3.06 -3.48
CA LEU A 78 2.38 3.25 -2.87
C LEU A 78 2.11 2.15 -1.84
N ASP A 79 1.85 2.53 -0.59
CA ASP A 79 1.56 1.64 0.52
C ASP A 79 0.17 1.91 1.11
N GLY A 80 -0.59 0.85 1.26
CA GLY A 80 -1.94 0.91 1.83
C GLY A 80 -3.06 1.25 0.83
N PHE A 81 -2.75 1.37 -0.44
CA PHE A 81 -3.69 1.53 -1.56
C PHE A 81 -3.10 0.89 -2.82
N PRO A 82 -3.92 0.26 -3.71
CA PRO A 82 -5.32 -0.11 -3.48
C PRO A 82 -5.48 -1.22 -2.44
N ARG A 83 -6.66 -1.31 -1.83
CA ARG A 83 -7.04 -2.38 -0.91
C ARG A 83 -8.25 -3.17 -1.38
N THR A 84 -8.91 -2.74 -2.45
CA THR A 84 -10.05 -3.42 -3.06
C THR A 84 -9.90 -3.45 -4.58
N VAL A 85 -10.55 -4.40 -5.25
CA VAL A 85 -10.52 -4.50 -6.73
C VAL A 85 -11.09 -3.22 -7.39
N PRO A 86 -12.19 -2.62 -6.91
CA PRO A 86 -12.65 -1.32 -7.42
C PRO A 86 -11.61 -0.20 -7.31
N GLN A 87 -10.88 -0.12 -6.18
CA GLN A 87 -9.78 0.84 -6.03
C GLN A 87 -8.64 0.59 -7.04
N ALA A 88 -8.31 -0.67 -7.32
CA ALA A 88 -7.30 -1.01 -8.33
C ALA A 88 -7.74 -0.59 -9.74
N ALA A 89 -9.00 -0.81 -10.08
CA ALA A 89 -9.55 -0.38 -11.37
C ALA A 89 -9.58 1.16 -11.52
N PHE A 90 -9.85 1.89 -10.44
CA PHE A 90 -9.72 3.34 -10.42
C PHE A 90 -8.27 3.77 -10.61
N PHE A 91 -7.34 3.11 -9.91
CA PHE A 91 -5.92 3.41 -9.99
C PHE A 91 -5.35 3.20 -11.40
N ASP A 92 -5.77 2.14 -12.09
CA ASP A 92 -5.41 1.90 -13.49
C ASP A 92 -5.84 3.08 -14.39
N LYS A 93 -7.05 3.62 -14.20
CA LYS A 93 -7.52 4.80 -14.93
C LYS A 93 -6.67 6.02 -14.62
N LEU A 94 -6.41 6.27 -13.33
CA LEU A 94 -5.57 7.40 -12.91
C LEU A 94 -4.19 7.34 -13.56
N LEU A 95 -3.57 6.17 -13.66
CA LEU A 95 -2.27 6.01 -14.32
C LEU A 95 -2.33 6.26 -15.83
N CYS A 96 -3.45 5.94 -16.49
CA CYS A 96 -3.66 6.27 -17.89
C CYS A 96 -3.83 7.79 -18.10
N ASP A 97 -4.55 8.47 -17.22
CA ASP A 97 -4.86 9.89 -17.32
C ASP A 97 -3.63 10.78 -17.04
N VAL A 98 -2.77 10.39 -16.09
CA VAL A 98 -1.50 11.09 -15.79
C VAL A 98 -0.51 11.00 -16.96
N GLY A 99 -0.71 10.05 -17.90
CA GLY A 99 0.09 9.91 -19.13
C GLY A 99 -0.10 11.00 -20.18
N GLY A 100 -1.06 11.94 -20.01
CA GLY A 100 -1.30 13.15 -20.82
C GLY A 100 -1.61 12.92 -22.30
N GLU A 101 -2.67 13.51 -22.84
CA GLU A 101 -2.92 13.66 -24.28
C GLU A 101 -1.76 14.44 -24.92
N GLY A 102 -0.77 13.75 -25.45
CA GLY A 102 0.37 14.38 -26.14
C GLY A 102 1.67 13.58 -26.13
N SER A 103 1.75 12.52 -25.33
CA SER A 103 2.89 11.61 -25.39
C SER A 103 2.59 10.50 -26.39
N ALA A 104 3.17 10.61 -27.59
CA ALA A 104 3.18 9.58 -28.66
C ALA A 104 3.95 8.30 -28.24
N SER A 105 4.26 8.15 -26.98
CA SER A 105 4.63 6.94 -26.27
C SER A 105 3.62 6.76 -25.16
N GLY A 106 2.69 5.83 -25.33
CA GLY A 106 2.03 5.21 -24.20
C GLY A 106 3.13 4.71 -23.26
N LYS A 107 3.52 5.53 -22.28
CA LYS A 107 4.41 5.06 -21.22
C LYS A 107 3.61 3.99 -20.51
N ASN A 108 3.86 2.74 -20.87
CA ASN A 108 3.55 1.61 -20.02
C ASN A 108 4.14 1.96 -18.66
N CYS A 109 3.29 2.39 -17.73
CA CYS A 109 3.70 2.49 -16.35
C CYS A 109 4.05 1.06 -15.95
N ASP A 110 5.32 0.75 -15.75
CA ASP A 110 5.75 -0.57 -15.29
C ASP A 110 5.32 -0.74 -13.82
N LEU A 111 4.03 -1.03 -13.66
CA LEU A 111 3.42 -1.24 -12.36
C LEU A 111 3.76 -2.65 -11.85
N ARG A 112 4.39 -2.71 -10.70
CA ARG A 112 4.65 -3.97 -9.98
C ARG A 112 3.94 -3.96 -8.64
N ALA A 113 3.04 -4.90 -8.45
CA ALA A 113 2.34 -5.13 -7.19
C ALA A 113 3.10 -6.16 -6.37
N VAL A 114 3.68 -5.75 -5.26
CA VAL A 114 4.41 -6.65 -4.35
C VAL A 114 3.48 -7.15 -3.26
N ASN A 115 3.41 -8.47 -3.06
CA ASN A 115 2.75 -9.11 -1.94
C ASN A 115 3.78 -9.71 -0.97
N LEU A 116 3.78 -9.23 0.27
CA LEU A 116 4.55 -9.85 1.34
C LEU A 116 3.69 -10.93 2.00
N ASP A 117 4.10 -12.17 1.83
CA ASP A 117 3.42 -13.33 2.44
C ASP A 117 4.00 -13.63 3.81
N VAL A 118 3.14 -13.71 4.83
CA VAL A 118 3.54 -13.92 6.24
C VAL A 118 2.47 -14.73 6.96
N PRO A 119 2.83 -15.77 7.71
CA PRO A 119 1.89 -16.56 8.49
C PRO A 119 1.15 -15.75 9.56
N ASP A 120 -0.13 -16.08 9.80
CA ASP A 120 -1.01 -15.34 10.71
C ASP A 120 -0.48 -15.22 12.14
N ASN A 121 0.09 -16.30 12.69
CA ASN A 121 0.64 -16.31 14.04
C ASN A 121 1.79 -15.29 14.21
N VAL A 122 2.58 -15.08 13.17
CA VAL A 122 3.66 -14.08 13.14
C VAL A 122 3.07 -12.66 13.06
N LEU A 123 2.02 -12.48 12.28
CA LEU A 123 1.36 -11.18 12.09
C LEU A 123 0.82 -10.60 13.39
N VAL A 124 0.10 -11.41 14.18
CA VAL A 124 -0.49 -10.97 15.46
C VAL A 124 0.62 -10.53 16.43
N ALA A 125 1.69 -11.32 16.56
CA ALA A 125 2.82 -10.99 17.43
C ALA A 125 3.50 -9.66 17.00
N ARG A 126 3.73 -9.49 15.69
CA ARG A 126 4.31 -8.25 15.13
C ARG A 126 3.43 -7.02 15.36
N LEU A 127 2.11 -7.16 15.23
CA LEU A 127 1.17 -6.06 15.43
C LEU A 127 1.08 -5.62 16.89
N LEU A 128 1.01 -6.57 17.83
CA LEU A 128 1.00 -6.28 19.26
C LEU A 128 2.31 -5.60 19.71
N SER A 129 3.45 -6.02 19.17
CA SER A 129 4.77 -5.42 19.51
C SER A 129 4.96 -4.02 18.91
N ARG A 130 4.21 -3.64 17.87
CA ARG A 130 4.32 -2.33 17.19
C ARG A 130 3.85 -1.16 18.03
N GLY A 131 2.84 -1.38 18.91
CA GLY A 131 2.39 -0.41 19.91
C GLY A 131 1.66 0.82 19.37
N ARG A 132 0.98 0.75 18.21
CA ARG A 132 0.09 1.82 17.75
C ARG A 132 -1.18 1.86 18.60
N GLN A 133 -1.81 3.02 18.74
CA GLN A 133 -3.06 3.18 19.50
C GLN A 133 -4.19 2.23 19.04
N ASP A 134 -4.20 1.93 17.75
CA ASP A 134 -5.14 1.05 17.08
C ASP A 134 -4.70 -0.42 17.01
N ASP A 135 -3.64 -0.82 17.73
CA ASP A 135 -3.12 -2.20 17.78
C ASP A 135 -3.59 -2.94 19.05
N ASN A 136 -4.89 -2.97 19.30
CA ASN A 136 -5.50 -3.89 20.26
C ASN A 136 -5.93 -5.20 19.56
N GLU A 137 -6.10 -6.28 20.34
CA GLU A 137 -6.38 -7.62 19.81
C GLU A 137 -7.65 -7.67 18.95
N GLU A 138 -8.71 -6.99 19.35
CA GLU A 138 -9.99 -6.95 18.63
C GLU A 138 -9.81 -6.26 17.26
N THR A 139 -9.19 -5.08 17.25
CA THR A 139 -8.91 -4.33 16.01
C THR A 139 -7.95 -5.09 15.09
N ILE A 140 -6.94 -5.78 15.65
CA ILE A 140 -6.03 -6.62 14.87
C ILE A 140 -6.78 -7.76 14.18
N ARG A 141 -7.62 -8.50 14.91
CA ARG A 141 -8.45 -9.59 14.34
C ARG A 141 -9.38 -9.07 13.25
N ARG A 142 -10.02 -7.93 13.49
CA ARG A 142 -10.90 -7.29 12.51
C ARG A 142 -10.13 -6.88 11.24
N ARG A 143 -8.96 -6.29 11.37
CA ARG A 143 -8.09 -5.93 10.22
C ARG A 143 -7.66 -7.13 9.40
N LEU A 144 -7.31 -8.24 10.03
CA LEU A 144 -6.95 -9.48 9.33
C LEU A 144 -8.17 -10.05 8.59
N GLN A 145 -9.35 -10.00 9.19
CA GLN A 145 -10.59 -10.41 8.54
C GLN A 145 -10.91 -9.52 7.32
N VAL A 146 -10.88 -8.20 7.49
CA VAL A 146 -11.11 -7.22 6.39
C VAL A 146 -10.09 -7.41 5.27
N TYR A 147 -8.82 -7.67 5.62
CA TYR A 147 -7.80 -7.97 4.62
C TYR A 147 -8.18 -9.19 3.77
N ARG A 148 -8.57 -10.30 4.40
CA ARG A 148 -8.94 -11.54 3.67
C ARG A 148 -10.17 -11.35 2.80
N GLU A 149 -11.17 -10.64 3.31
CA GLU A 149 -12.44 -10.44 2.59
C GLU A 149 -12.31 -9.44 1.43
N GLN A 150 -11.52 -8.37 1.58
CA GLN A 150 -11.56 -7.23 0.66
C GLN A 150 -10.26 -7.00 -0.10
N THR A 151 -9.10 -7.32 0.51
CA THR A 151 -7.78 -6.99 -0.06
C THR A 151 -7.11 -8.20 -0.70
N GLU A 152 -7.25 -9.38 -0.14
CA GLU A 152 -6.66 -10.61 -0.69
C GLU A 152 -7.07 -10.90 -2.14
N PRO A 153 -8.31 -10.60 -2.60
CA PRO A 153 -8.69 -10.73 -4.01
C PRO A 153 -7.81 -9.93 -4.98
N LEU A 154 -7.10 -8.90 -4.52
CA LEU A 154 -6.13 -8.17 -5.35
C LEU A 154 -4.94 -9.03 -5.78
N ILE A 155 -4.62 -10.09 -5.06
CA ILE A 155 -3.53 -11.01 -5.41
C ILE A 155 -3.83 -11.64 -6.76
N GLU A 156 -5.05 -12.18 -6.95
CA GLU A 156 -5.48 -12.72 -8.23
C GLU A 156 -5.62 -11.65 -9.32
N PHE A 157 -6.11 -10.48 -8.95
CA PHE A 157 -6.25 -9.35 -9.87
C PHE A 157 -4.92 -8.96 -10.51
N TYR A 158 -3.84 -8.86 -9.74
CA TYR A 158 -2.50 -8.52 -10.26
C TYR A 158 -1.75 -9.73 -10.83
N ARG A 159 -2.02 -10.95 -10.34
CA ARG A 159 -1.47 -12.19 -10.92
C ARG A 159 -1.94 -12.38 -12.37
N ASN A 160 -3.23 -12.21 -12.64
CA ASN A 160 -3.81 -12.33 -13.97
C ASN A 160 -3.30 -11.27 -14.97
N ARG A 161 -2.64 -10.23 -14.47
CA ARG A 161 -2.01 -9.18 -15.27
C ARG A 161 -0.49 -9.31 -15.38
N GLU A 162 0.08 -10.38 -14.83
CA GLU A 162 1.54 -10.59 -14.77
C GLU A 162 2.29 -9.45 -14.05
N GLN A 163 1.59 -8.74 -13.17
CA GLN A 163 2.11 -7.60 -12.41
C GLN A 163 2.46 -7.95 -10.96
N LEU A 164 2.19 -9.18 -10.50
CA LEU A 164 2.36 -9.60 -9.13
C LEU A 164 3.77 -10.16 -8.88
N VAL A 165 4.40 -9.66 -7.84
CA VAL A 165 5.60 -10.22 -7.21
C VAL A 165 5.23 -10.71 -5.82
N VAL A 166 5.52 -11.96 -5.48
CA VAL A 166 5.28 -12.52 -4.14
C VAL A 166 6.63 -12.75 -3.47
N VAL A 167 6.78 -12.24 -2.26
CA VAL A 167 8.00 -12.38 -1.45
C VAL A 167 7.64 -12.90 -0.07
N ASP A 168 8.41 -13.86 0.42
CA ASP A 168 8.31 -14.37 1.79
C ASP A 168 8.73 -13.28 2.78
N GLY A 169 7.74 -12.72 3.49
CA GLY A 169 7.91 -11.67 4.49
C GLY A 169 8.22 -12.21 5.91
N ASP A 170 8.31 -13.53 6.08
CA ASP A 170 8.66 -14.14 7.37
C ASP A 170 10.16 -14.42 7.50
N ARG A 171 10.97 -13.60 6.85
CA ARG A 171 12.43 -13.61 6.95
C ARG A 171 12.95 -12.35 7.59
N SER A 172 14.27 -12.25 7.79
CA SER A 172 14.86 -11.02 8.30
C SER A 172 14.60 -9.84 7.34
N MET A 173 14.54 -8.65 7.90
CA MET A 173 14.26 -7.43 7.15
C MET A 173 15.25 -7.25 5.97
N GLU A 174 16.53 -7.55 6.20
CA GLU A 174 17.61 -7.43 5.22
C GLU A 174 17.44 -8.41 4.05
N LEU A 175 17.04 -9.67 4.33
CA LEU A 175 16.82 -10.68 3.29
C LEU A 175 15.61 -10.32 2.43
N VAL A 176 14.52 -9.84 3.04
CA VAL A 176 13.34 -9.37 2.31
C VAL A 176 13.69 -8.17 1.44
N THR A 177 14.46 -7.20 1.98
CA THR A 177 14.91 -6.03 1.22
C THR A 177 15.77 -6.43 0.01
N ALA A 178 16.73 -7.33 0.22
CA ALA A 178 17.63 -7.79 -0.85
C ALA A 178 16.87 -8.50 -1.98
N GLU A 179 15.92 -9.37 -1.66
CA GLU A 179 15.08 -10.05 -2.65
C GLU A 179 14.20 -9.07 -3.41
N LEU A 180 13.58 -8.11 -2.72
CA LEU A 180 12.79 -7.06 -3.37
C LEU A 180 13.63 -6.23 -4.34
N GLN A 181 14.84 -5.84 -3.95
CA GLN A 181 15.77 -5.13 -4.82
C GLN A 181 16.11 -5.94 -6.07
N GLN A 182 16.50 -7.21 -5.90
CA GLN A 182 16.85 -8.08 -7.00
C GLN A 182 15.68 -8.26 -7.97
N THR A 183 14.49 -8.53 -7.44
CA THR A 183 13.30 -8.84 -8.24
C THR A 183 12.76 -7.61 -8.98
N LEU A 184 12.80 -6.44 -8.36
CA LEU A 184 12.26 -5.21 -8.94
C LEU A 184 13.26 -4.43 -9.81
N SER A 185 14.58 -4.64 -9.63
CA SER A 185 15.63 -4.02 -10.46
C SER A 185 16.01 -4.86 -11.70
N GLY A 186 15.61 -6.12 -11.74
CA GLY A 186 16.07 -7.09 -12.76
C GLY A 186 15.36 -7.02 -14.13
N ASN A 187 14.51 -6.04 -14.38
CA ASN A 187 13.76 -5.87 -15.64
C ASN A 187 13.97 -4.48 -16.28
N SER A 188 15.19 -3.95 -16.22
CA SER A 188 15.57 -2.72 -16.96
C SER A 188 16.28 -3.07 -18.23
#